data_90f647cf0ebda5baf9e7684a2fe7e157
#
_entry.id   90f647cf0ebda5baf9e7684a2fe7e157
#
_cell.length_a   1.000
_cell.length_b   1.000
_cell.length_c   1.000
_cell.angle_alpha   90.00
_cell.angle_beta   90.00
_cell.angle_gamma   90.00
#
_symmetry.space_group_name_H-M   'P 1'
#
loop_
_entity.id
_entity.type
_entity.pdbx_description
1 polymer ?
#
loop_
_entity_poly.entity_id
_entity_poly.type
_entity_poly.pdbx_seq_one_letter_code
_entity_poly.pdbx_strand_id
1 'polypeptide(L)'
;MEIFDSLMLKAKGLLSSFAARPLPFPVSWPIPSSDPMLFKSDTAFELGSDRHSGISSLFVTSTEGLIPNDSLLLVGDPIQSLHQNGPYAKMVFAEVDESKLGDTKEALFQNLRRVDAIRYRVRAEGVMTRISPLEKKETLRIGKEALKKGFDFDAYGSLLLNAYREMPLIKKVSVVFVTDPSFPFEELRVISEQVDERTKALDHLLRDVKMDCHVCKLQPVCKDVEEAIKTDFAK
;
A
#
# COMPACT_ATOMS: atom_id res chain seq x y z
N MET A 1 0.87 7.74 16.12
CA MET A 1 0.60 7.93 14.65
C MET A 1 -0.83 7.47 14.32
N GLU A 2 -1.84 8.16 14.87
CA GLU A 2 -3.26 7.78 14.76
C GLU A 2 -4.00 8.48 13.61
N ILE A 3 -3.33 9.38 12.90
CA ILE A 3 -3.96 10.20 11.85
C ILE A 3 -4.58 9.40 10.71
N PHE A 4 -4.14 8.16 10.51
CA PHE A 4 -4.67 7.27 9.47
C PHE A 4 -5.67 6.23 9.98
N ASP A 5 -5.87 6.10 11.31
CA ASP A 5 -6.65 5.00 11.91
C ASP A 5 -8.09 4.98 11.44
N SER A 6 -8.74 6.15 11.37
CA SER A 6 -10.11 6.24 10.86
C SER A 6 -10.23 5.77 9.41
N LEU A 7 -9.24 6.06 8.56
CA LEU A 7 -9.21 5.63 7.17
C LEU A 7 -8.88 4.14 7.05
N MET A 8 -7.96 3.65 7.89
CA MET A 8 -7.67 2.22 8.01
C MET A 8 -8.92 1.42 8.38
N LEU A 9 -9.67 1.88 9.38
CA LEU A 9 -10.91 1.22 9.80
C LEU A 9 -11.98 1.25 8.70
N LYS A 10 -12.12 2.34 7.94
CA LYS A 10 -13.00 2.39 6.77
C LYS A 10 -12.59 1.37 5.71
N ALA A 11 -11.29 1.29 5.36
CA ALA A 11 -10.79 0.31 4.40
C ALA A 11 -11.01 -1.12 4.86
N LYS A 12 -10.79 -1.42 6.15
CA LYS A 12 -11.12 -2.74 6.75
C LYS A 12 -12.63 -3.01 6.74
N GLY A 13 -13.46 -1.99 6.92
CA GLY A 13 -14.91 -2.09 6.81
C GLY A 13 -15.34 -2.57 5.41
N LEU A 14 -14.73 -2.06 4.34
CA LEU A 14 -14.99 -2.56 2.98
C LEU A 14 -14.64 -4.04 2.83
N LEU A 15 -13.52 -4.48 3.42
CA LEU A 15 -13.09 -5.87 3.37
C LEU A 15 -14.02 -6.81 4.15
N SER A 16 -14.66 -6.34 5.21
CA SER A 16 -15.48 -7.18 6.11
C SER A 16 -16.70 -7.83 5.42
N SER A 17 -17.14 -7.26 4.30
CA SER A 17 -18.24 -7.79 3.48
C SER A 17 -17.82 -8.89 2.51
N PHE A 18 -16.53 -9.22 2.45
CA PHE A 18 -15.97 -10.17 1.50
C PHE A 18 -15.26 -11.32 2.22
N ALA A 19 -15.29 -12.51 1.61
CA ALA A 19 -14.56 -13.67 2.10
C ALA A 19 -13.06 -13.50 1.78
N ALA A 20 -12.32 -12.90 2.69
CA ALA A 20 -10.86 -12.80 2.59
C ALA A 20 -10.25 -14.15 3.02
N ARG A 21 -9.52 -14.80 2.10
CA ARG A 21 -8.82 -16.05 2.40
C ARG A 21 -7.36 -15.78 2.77
N PRO A 22 -6.82 -16.46 3.79
CA PRO A 22 -5.39 -16.37 4.08
C PRO A 22 -4.58 -17.05 2.98
N LEU A 23 -3.45 -16.44 2.62
CA LEU A 23 -2.45 -17.02 1.75
C LEU A 23 -1.25 -17.49 2.56
N PRO A 24 -0.57 -18.55 2.13
CA PRO A 24 0.64 -19.03 2.79
C PRO A 24 1.78 -18.02 2.64
N PHE A 25 2.61 -17.90 3.67
CA PHE A 25 3.89 -17.19 3.64
C PHE A 25 4.82 -17.77 4.73
N PRO A 26 6.16 -17.78 4.54
CA PRO A 26 6.88 -17.24 3.38
C PRO A 26 6.81 -18.19 2.16
N VAL A 27 6.62 -17.61 0.99
CA VAL A 27 6.80 -18.29 -0.30
C VAL A 27 7.97 -17.61 -1.03
N SER A 28 8.92 -18.40 -1.49
CA SER A 28 10.09 -17.90 -2.20
C SER A 28 9.80 -17.62 -3.66
N TRP A 29 10.28 -16.49 -4.17
CA TRP A 29 10.26 -16.13 -5.58
C TRP A 29 11.55 -15.40 -5.96
N PRO A 30 12.10 -15.61 -7.16
CA PRO A 30 13.30 -14.91 -7.59
C PRO A 30 13.11 -13.39 -7.66
N ILE A 31 14.12 -12.66 -7.17
CA ILE A 31 14.17 -11.20 -7.22
C ILE A 31 15.13 -10.81 -8.34
N PRO A 32 14.69 -10.04 -9.35
CA PRO A 32 15.56 -9.60 -10.43
C PRO A 32 16.56 -8.56 -9.94
N SER A 33 17.76 -8.54 -10.54
CA SER A 33 18.82 -7.57 -10.22
C SER A 33 18.49 -6.14 -10.65
N SER A 34 17.58 -5.98 -11.61
CA SER A 34 17.11 -4.68 -12.12
C SER A 34 15.59 -4.67 -12.22
N ASP A 35 15.00 -3.50 -12.50
CA ASP A 35 13.56 -3.42 -12.72
C ASP A 35 13.16 -4.30 -13.91
N PRO A 36 12.22 -5.23 -13.73
CA PRO A 36 11.80 -6.11 -14.80
C PRO A 36 11.06 -5.30 -15.88
N MET A 37 11.50 -5.47 -17.12
CA MET A 37 10.82 -4.90 -18.28
C MET A 37 10.11 -6.03 -19.01
N LEU A 38 8.78 -6.00 -19.02
CA LEU A 38 7.95 -6.94 -19.75
C LEU A 38 7.38 -6.26 -20.99
N PHE A 39 7.68 -6.81 -22.17
CA PHE A 39 7.04 -6.39 -23.41
C PHE A 39 5.61 -6.91 -23.48
N LYS A 40 4.79 -6.27 -24.31
CA LYS A 40 3.39 -6.68 -24.49
C LYS A 40 3.28 -8.14 -25.03
N SER A 41 4.21 -8.54 -25.87
CA SER A 41 4.33 -9.92 -26.38
C SER A 41 4.52 -10.97 -25.30
N ASP A 42 5.20 -10.61 -24.21
CA ASP A 42 5.58 -11.51 -23.13
C ASP A 42 4.61 -11.48 -21.96
N THR A 43 3.62 -10.58 -22.04
CA THR A 43 2.59 -10.38 -21.04
C THR A 43 1.47 -11.41 -21.20
N ALA A 44 1.07 -12.05 -20.10
CA ALA A 44 -0.11 -12.89 -20.06
C ALA A 44 -1.37 -12.00 -19.92
N PHE A 45 -1.40 -11.17 -18.90
CA PHE A 45 -2.46 -10.18 -18.66
C PHE A 45 -1.95 -9.08 -17.69
N GLU A 46 -2.78 -8.06 -17.52
CA GLU A 46 -2.52 -6.93 -16.62
C GLU A 46 -3.67 -6.72 -15.66
N LEU A 47 -3.36 -6.58 -14.39
CA LEU A 47 -4.31 -6.19 -13.36
C LEU A 47 -4.24 -4.67 -13.13
N GLY A 48 -5.39 -4.02 -12.99
CA GLY A 48 -5.47 -2.58 -12.83
C GLY A 48 -5.17 -1.77 -14.09
N SER A 49 -5.12 -2.39 -15.27
CA SER A 49 -4.86 -1.71 -16.55
C SER A 49 -6.16 -1.23 -17.24
N ASP A 50 -5.98 -0.42 -18.26
CA ASP A 50 -7.06 0.12 -19.10
C ASP A 50 -8.18 0.76 -18.26
N ARG A 51 -9.43 0.31 -18.44
CA ARG A 51 -10.61 0.77 -17.70
C ARG A 51 -10.79 0.13 -16.32
N HIS A 52 -9.95 -0.84 -15.98
CA HIS A 52 -10.04 -1.52 -14.68
C HIS A 52 -9.40 -0.68 -13.57
N SER A 53 -9.97 -0.74 -12.37
CA SER A 53 -9.39 -0.10 -11.19
C SER A 53 -8.08 -0.77 -10.81
N GLY A 54 -7.08 0.04 -10.48
CA GLY A 54 -5.77 -0.40 -9.99
C GLY A 54 -5.33 0.49 -8.83
N ILE A 55 -5.45 -0.01 -7.59
CA ILE A 55 -5.25 0.80 -6.38
C ILE A 55 -4.14 0.21 -5.54
N SER A 56 -3.24 1.06 -5.04
CA SER A 56 -2.24 0.68 -4.04
C SER A 56 -2.26 1.67 -2.89
N SER A 57 -2.60 1.18 -1.70
CA SER A 57 -2.71 2.00 -0.50
C SER A 57 -1.84 1.46 0.62
N LEU A 58 -1.25 2.37 1.39
CA LEU A 58 -0.54 2.07 2.62
C LEU A 58 -1.21 2.83 3.77
N PHE A 59 -1.59 2.09 4.79
CA PHE A 59 -2.12 2.61 6.05
C PHE A 59 -1.11 2.34 7.16
N VAL A 60 -0.68 3.39 7.84
CA VAL A 60 0.29 3.30 8.94
C VAL A 60 -0.41 3.67 10.24
N THR A 61 -0.20 2.90 11.28
CA THR A 61 -0.72 3.15 12.63
C THR A 61 0.31 2.87 13.70
N SER A 62 0.26 3.56 14.82
CA SER A 62 0.94 3.19 16.07
C SER A 62 -0.02 2.57 17.10
N THR A 63 -1.31 2.55 16.80
CA THR A 63 -2.34 1.99 17.69
C THR A 63 -2.25 0.47 17.72
N GLU A 64 -1.92 -0.07 18.90
CA GLU A 64 -1.81 -1.50 19.12
C GLU A 64 -3.15 -2.20 18.94
N GLY A 65 -3.11 -3.40 18.32
CA GLY A 65 -4.28 -4.24 18.13
C GLY A 65 -5.08 -3.95 16.88
N LEU A 66 -4.86 -2.84 16.18
CA LEU A 66 -5.48 -2.63 14.87
C LEU A 66 -4.99 -3.64 13.83
N ILE A 67 -3.75 -4.12 13.98
CA ILE A 67 -3.18 -5.19 13.17
C ILE A 67 -2.83 -6.35 14.11
N PRO A 68 -3.63 -7.43 14.18
CA PRO A 68 -3.42 -8.48 15.16
C PRO A 68 -2.08 -9.20 14.97
N ASN A 69 -1.79 -9.60 13.74
CA ASN A 69 -0.58 -10.34 13.36
C ASN A 69 -0.18 -10.00 11.92
N ASP A 70 1.05 -10.39 11.56
CA ASP A 70 1.44 -10.43 10.16
C ASP A 70 0.50 -11.37 9.39
N SER A 71 0.02 -10.90 8.26
CA SER A 71 -0.93 -11.66 7.47
C SER A 71 -0.86 -11.32 5.99
N LEU A 72 -1.21 -12.30 5.18
CA LEU A 72 -1.36 -12.16 3.75
C LEU A 72 -2.73 -12.68 3.36
N LEU A 73 -3.56 -11.83 2.79
CA LEU A 73 -4.96 -12.11 2.49
C LEU A 73 -5.26 -11.85 1.02
N LEU A 74 -6.22 -12.61 0.48
CA LEU A 74 -6.76 -12.42 -0.86
C LEU A 74 -8.29 -12.39 -0.82
N VAL A 75 -8.86 -11.38 -1.47
CA VAL A 75 -10.28 -11.26 -1.79
C VAL A 75 -10.45 -11.44 -3.29
N GLY A 76 -11.11 -12.51 -3.71
CA GLY A 76 -11.29 -12.89 -5.10
C GLY A 76 -10.35 -14.01 -5.56
N ASP A 77 -10.02 -14.01 -6.85
CA ASP A 77 -9.29 -15.10 -7.49
C ASP A 77 -7.77 -14.92 -7.43
N PRO A 78 -7.00 -16.03 -7.31
CA PRO A 78 -5.55 -16.03 -7.42
C PRO A 78 -5.11 -15.74 -8.86
N ILE A 79 -3.87 -15.25 -9.02
CA ILE A 79 -3.29 -14.98 -10.35
C ILE A 79 -3.39 -16.20 -11.28
N GLN A 80 -3.18 -17.39 -10.73
CA GLN A 80 -3.23 -18.64 -11.50
C GLN A 80 -4.62 -18.97 -12.08
N SER A 81 -5.68 -18.41 -11.54
CA SER A 81 -7.07 -18.57 -12.02
C SER A 81 -7.52 -17.44 -12.95
N LEU A 82 -6.74 -16.37 -13.05
CA LEU A 82 -7.06 -15.23 -13.90
C LEU A 82 -6.53 -15.46 -15.32
N HIS A 83 -7.35 -15.13 -16.33
CA HIS A 83 -7.01 -15.37 -17.75
C HIS A 83 -7.08 -14.10 -18.61
N GLN A 84 -7.43 -12.97 -17.99
CA GLN A 84 -7.61 -11.68 -18.67
C GLN A 84 -7.33 -10.51 -17.75
N ASN A 85 -7.25 -9.32 -18.33
CA ASN A 85 -7.14 -8.09 -17.56
C ASN A 85 -8.34 -7.92 -16.62
N GLY A 86 -8.09 -7.40 -15.44
CA GLY A 86 -9.11 -7.24 -14.40
C GLY A 86 -8.78 -6.15 -13.40
N PRO A 87 -9.71 -5.88 -12.46
CA PRO A 87 -9.47 -4.94 -11.38
C PRO A 87 -8.44 -5.49 -10.38
N TYR A 88 -7.82 -4.58 -9.65
CA TYR A 88 -6.77 -4.92 -8.70
C TYR A 88 -6.71 -3.89 -7.59
N ALA A 89 -6.58 -4.35 -6.36
CA ALA A 89 -6.11 -3.51 -5.27
C ALA A 89 -5.06 -4.24 -4.42
N LYS A 90 -4.12 -3.45 -3.93
CA LYS A 90 -3.12 -3.85 -2.95
C LYS A 90 -3.23 -2.90 -1.76
N MET A 91 -3.61 -3.42 -0.62
CA MET A 91 -3.64 -2.67 0.63
C MET A 91 -2.59 -3.21 1.57
N VAL A 92 -1.78 -2.32 2.12
CA VAL A 92 -0.80 -2.64 3.17
C VAL A 92 -1.22 -1.91 4.43
N PHE A 93 -1.36 -2.64 5.51
CA PHE A 93 -1.61 -2.13 6.85
C PHE A 93 -0.35 -2.38 7.68
N ALA A 94 0.29 -1.33 8.18
CA ALA A 94 1.54 -1.42 8.91
C ALA A 94 1.41 -0.81 10.32
N GLU A 95 1.67 -1.61 11.35
CA GLU A 95 1.82 -1.14 12.73
C GLU A 95 3.29 -0.78 12.96
N VAL A 96 3.53 0.46 13.38
CA VAL A 96 4.87 0.99 13.61
C VAL A 96 5.15 1.15 15.11
N ASP A 97 6.41 1.00 15.46
CA ASP A 97 6.92 1.33 16.79
C ASP A 97 7.15 2.84 16.86
N GLU A 98 6.30 3.53 17.59
CA GLU A 98 6.35 4.99 17.72
C GLU A 98 7.69 5.47 18.28
N SER A 99 8.30 4.73 19.21
CA SER A 99 9.60 5.05 19.78
C SER A 99 10.74 5.04 18.74
N LYS A 100 10.54 4.41 17.59
CA LYS A 100 11.50 4.33 16.48
C LYS A 100 11.19 5.25 15.32
N LEU A 101 10.09 5.99 15.38
CA LEU A 101 9.75 6.97 14.34
C LEU A 101 10.69 8.18 14.35
N GLY A 102 11.35 8.44 15.49
CA GLY A 102 12.33 9.51 15.68
C GLY A 102 11.79 10.68 16.49
N ASP A 103 12.68 11.34 17.21
CA ASP A 103 12.37 12.43 18.17
C ASP A 103 12.28 13.80 17.50
N THR A 104 12.52 13.88 16.18
CA THR A 104 12.47 15.11 15.41
C THR A 104 11.51 14.99 14.23
N LYS A 105 10.93 16.12 13.82
CA LYS A 105 10.07 16.18 12.63
C LYS A 105 10.73 15.61 11.39
N GLU A 106 12.02 15.91 11.18
CA GLU A 106 12.79 15.41 10.04
C GLU A 106 12.96 13.88 10.09
N ALA A 107 13.27 13.32 11.25
CA ALA A 107 13.42 11.86 11.41
C ALA A 107 12.09 11.15 11.18
N LEU A 108 11.00 11.65 11.73
CA LEU A 108 9.65 11.15 11.48
C LEU A 108 9.31 11.15 9.99
N PHE A 109 9.53 12.28 9.32
CA PHE A 109 9.30 12.43 7.89
C PHE A 109 10.10 11.39 7.08
N GLN A 110 11.41 11.29 7.33
CA GLN A 110 12.29 10.36 6.61
C GLN A 110 11.86 8.90 6.82
N ASN A 111 11.48 8.53 8.04
CA ASN A 111 11.05 7.19 8.35
C ASN A 111 9.72 6.83 7.67
N LEU A 112 8.73 7.72 7.68
CA LEU A 112 7.47 7.51 6.97
C LEU A 112 7.67 7.39 5.45
N ARG A 113 8.54 8.22 4.86
CA ARG A 113 8.90 8.13 3.44
C ARG A 113 9.59 6.81 3.10
N ARG A 114 10.42 6.27 3.99
CA ARG A 114 11.04 4.95 3.81
C ARG A 114 10.00 3.84 3.83
N VAL A 115 9.04 3.88 4.75
CA VAL A 115 7.93 2.90 4.82
C VAL A 115 7.10 2.95 3.54
N ASP A 116 6.72 4.15 3.09
CA ASP A 116 5.95 4.31 1.84
C ASP A 116 6.72 3.81 0.61
N ALA A 117 8.03 4.03 0.57
CA ALA A 117 8.86 3.64 -0.57
C ALA A 117 8.95 2.12 -0.78
N ILE A 118 8.70 1.29 0.25
CA ILE A 118 8.79 -0.17 0.15
C ILE A 118 7.86 -0.71 -0.93
N ARG A 119 6.60 -0.28 -0.96
CA ARG A 119 5.60 -0.76 -1.92
C ARG A 119 5.99 -0.53 -3.39
N TYR A 120 6.95 0.37 -3.64
CA TYR A 120 7.43 0.71 -4.98
C TYR A 120 8.76 0.00 -5.34
N ARG A 121 9.44 -0.58 -4.36
CA ARG A 121 10.76 -1.19 -4.52
C ARG A 121 10.74 -2.71 -4.60
N VAL A 122 9.63 -3.33 -4.20
CA VAL A 122 9.50 -4.79 -4.26
C VAL A 122 9.40 -5.24 -5.70
N ARG A 123 10.31 -6.14 -6.08
CA ARG A 123 10.43 -6.70 -7.42
C ARG A 123 10.23 -8.20 -7.38
N ALA A 124 9.61 -8.75 -8.41
CA ALA A 124 9.46 -10.19 -8.61
C ALA A 124 9.84 -10.52 -10.05
N GLU A 125 10.61 -11.60 -10.24
CA GLU A 125 11.02 -12.02 -11.60
C GLU A 125 9.80 -12.31 -12.48
N GLY A 126 9.79 -11.76 -13.69
CA GLY A 126 8.69 -11.92 -14.64
C GLY A 126 7.42 -11.16 -14.32
N VAL A 127 7.48 -10.19 -13.39
CA VAL A 127 6.36 -9.33 -13.01
C VAL A 127 6.79 -7.87 -13.04
N MET A 128 5.95 -7.00 -13.59
CA MET A 128 6.24 -5.58 -13.69
C MET A 128 5.12 -4.76 -13.05
N THR A 129 5.46 -3.97 -12.06
CA THR A 129 4.56 -2.99 -11.44
C THR A 129 4.78 -1.63 -12.11
N ARG A 130 3.69 -0.98 -12.51
CA ARG A 130 3.69 0.38 -13.04
C ARG A 130 2.77 1.24 -12.22
N ILE A 131 3.22 2.47 -11.96
CA ILE A 131 2.44 3.46 -11.21
C ILE A 131 2.26 4.67 -12.09
N SER A 132 1.01 5.08 -12.29
CA SER A 132 0.65 6.35 -12.93
C SER A 132 0.37 7.38 -11.83
N PRO A 133 1.27 8.35 -11.59
CA PRO A 133 1.05 9.37 -10.57
C PRO A 133 -0.14 10.29 -10.88
N LEU A 134 -0.42 10.52 -12.17
CA LEU A 134 -1.52 11.37 -12.61
C LEU A 134 -2.88 10.72 -12.37
N GLU A 135 -2.97 9.41 -12.66
CA GLU A 135 -4.20 8.64 -12.49
C GLU A 135 -4.31 8.01 -11.09
N LYS A 136 -3.28 8.15 -10.25
CA LYS A 136 -3.14 7.48 -8.94
C LYS A 136 -3.42 5.99 -9.03
N LYS A 137 -2.90 5.38 -10.08
CA LYS A 137 -3.23 4.01 -10.50
C LYS A 137 -1.99 3.14 -10.46
N GLU A 138 -2.11 1.95 -9.89
CA GLU A 138 -1.11 0.89 -9.96
C GLU A 138 -1.58 -0.20 -10.94
N THR A 139 -0.68 -0.62 -11.82
CA THR A 139 -0.90 -1.74 -12.74
C THR A 139 0.14 -2.81 -12.43
N LEU A 140 -0.33 -4.05 -12.27
CA LEU A 140 0.49 -5.24 -12.12
C LEU A 140 0.44 -6.05 -13.40
N ARG A 141 1.54 -6.08 -14.16
CA ARG A 141 1.68 -6.85 -15.40
C ARG A 141 2.33 -8.18 -15.09
N ILE A 142 1.68 -9.27 -15.50
CA ILE A 142 2.12 -10.66 -15.27
C ILE A 142 2.70 -11.22 -16.56
N GLY A 143 3.94 -11.68 -16.52
CA GLY A 143 4.61 -12.33 -17.64
C GLY A 143 4.13 -13.76 -17.83
N LYS A 144 4.08 -14.22 -19.09
CA LYS A 144 3.71 -15.60 -19.47
C LYS A 144 4.57 -16.64 -18.77
N GLU A 145 5.88 -16.38 -18.67
CA GLU A 145 6.82 -17.30 -18.03
C GLU A 145 6.66 -17.32 -16.50
N ALA A 146 6.39 -16.19 -15.87
CA ALA A 146 6.08 -16.15 -14.44
C ALA A 146 4.81 -16.95 -14.13
N LEU A 147 3.77 -16.76 -14.94
CA LEU A 147 2.51 -17.51 -14.81
C LEU A 147 2.73 -19.00 -14.95
N LYS A 148 3.50 -19.46 -15.96
CA LYS A 148 3.85 -20.88 -16.15
C LYS A 148 4.65 -21.47 -14.98
N LYS A 149 5.50 -20.67 -14.34
CA LYS A 149 6.29 -21.07 -13.17
C LYS A 149 5.47 -21.08 -11.87
N GLY A 150 4.20 -20.72 -11.91
CA GLY A 150 3.30 -20.72 -10.76
C GLY A 150 3.34 -19.45 -9.91
N PHE A 151 3.75 -18.30 -10.48
CA PHE A 151 3.69 -17.04 -9.76
C PHE A 151 2.27 -16.72 -9.31
N ASP A 152 2.08 -16.40 -8.02
CA ASP A 152 0.79 -16.01 -7.46
C ASP A 152 0.96 -14.93 -6.37
N PHE A 153 -0.14 -14.47 -5.79
CA PHE A 153 -0.14 -13.44 -4.75
C PHE A 153 0.56 -13.87 -3.46
N ASP A 154 0.66 -15.16 -3.16
CA ASP A 154 1.43 -15.66 -2.01
C ASP A 154 2.93 -15.36 -2.17
N ALA A 155 3.48 -15.57 -3.36
CA ALA A 155 4.86 -15.23 -3.69
C ALA A 155 5.08 -13.71 -3.65
N TYR A 156 4.21 -12.93 -4.31
CA TYR A 156 4.34 -11.48 -4.34
C TYR A 156 4.15 -10.85 -2.94
N GLY A 157 3.16 -11.33 -2.20
CA GLY A 157 2.89 -10.88 -0.83
C GLY A 157 4.01 -11.23 0.14
N SER A 158 4.64 -12.40 -0.02
CA SER A 158 5.82 -12.79 0.78
C SER A 158 6.99 -11.83 0.57
N LEU A 159 7.25 -11.42 -0.67
CA LEU A 159 8.28 -10.41 -0.97
C LEU A 159 7.96 -9.06 -0.30
N LEU A 160 6.69 -8.63 -0.34
CA LEU A 160 6.24 -7.40 0.33
C LEU A 160 6.39 -7.51 1.85
N LEU A 161 5.88 -8.58 2.46
CA LEU A 161 5.99 -8.81 3.91
C LEU A 161 7.43 -8.79 4.38
N ASN A 162 8.33 -9.48 3.67
CA ASN A 162 9.75 -9.52 4.00
C ASN A 162 10.37 -8.12 3.92
N ALA A 163 10.10 -7.36 2.86
CA ALA A 163 10.63 -6.01 2.70
C ALA A 163 10.16 -5.05 3.80
N TYR A 164 8.91 -5.16 4.26
CA TYR A 164 8.43 -4.38 5.41
C TYR A 164 9.07 -4.83 6.72
N ARG A 165 9.22 -6.15 6.96
CA ARG A 165 9.84 -6.71 8.18
C ARG A 165 11.31 -6.36 8.34
N GLU A 166 12.02 -6.11 7.25
CA GLU A 166 13.41 -5.62 7.28
C GLU A 166 13.53 -4.22 7.88
N MET A 167 12.43 -3.47 8.00
CA MET A 167 12.45 -2.16 8.65
C MET A 167 12.28 -2.29 10.17
N PRO A 168 13.25 -1.83 10.97
CA PRO A 168 13.22 -1.98 12.43
C PRO A 168 12.03 -1.32 13.13
N LEU A 169 11.41 -0.34 12.47
CA LEU A 169 10.26 0.38 13.02
C LEU A 169 8.93 -0.35 12.78
N ILE A 170 8.86 -1.36 11.92
CA ILE A 170 7.64 -2.12 11.67
C ILE A 170 7.48 -3.20 12.73
N LYS A 171 6.37 -3.16 13.47
CA LYS A 171 5.99 -4.19 14.45
C LYS A 171 5.21 -5.33 13.78
N LYS A 172 4.22 -4.96 12.97
CA LYS A 172 3.34 -5.91 12.27
C LYS A 172 2.93 -5.36 10.93
N VAL A 173 2.67 -6.26 9.98
CA VAL A 173 2.22 -5.88 8.65
C VAL A 173 1.19 -6.88 8.11
N SER A 174 0.10 -6.37 7.56
CA SER A 174 -0.92 -7.14 6.86
C SER A 174 -1.00 -6.65 5.42
N VAL A 175 -0.90 -7.58 4.48
CA VAL A 175 -1.05 -7.28 3.04
C VAL A 175 -2.33 -7.94 2.54
N VAL A 176 -3.16 -7.17 1.85
CA VAL A 176 -4.41 -7.65 1.27
C VAL A 176 -4.40 -7.36 -0.23
N PHE A 177 -4.61 -8.40 -1.02
CA PHE A 177 -4.86 -8.29 -2.44
C PHE A 177 -6.36 -8.44 -2.72
N VAL A 178 -6.85 -7.69 -3.70
CA VAL A 178 -8.25 -7.75 -4.14
C VAL A 178 -8.29 -7.86 -5.65
N THR A 179 -8.98 -8.89 -6.14
CA THR A 179 -9.26 -9.13 -7.57
C THR A 179 -10.74 -9.34 -7.84
N ASP A 180 -11.58 -9.43 -6.80
CA ASP A 180 -13.01 -9.59 -6.94
C ASP A 180 -13.62 -8.36 -7.64
N PRO A 181 -14.25 -8.50 -8.81
CA PRO A 181 -14.80 -7.37 -9.55
C PRO A 181 -16.00 -6.70 -8.85
N SER A 182 -16.64 -7.37 -7.90
CA SER A 182 -17.74 -6.81 -7.11
C SER A 182 -17.28 -5.95 -5.93
N PHE A 183 -15.97 -5.92 -5.66
CA PHE A 183 -15.41 -5.09 -4.59
C PHE A 183 -15.61 -3.60 -4.89
N PRO A 184 -15.96 -2.76 -3.89
CA PRO A 184 -16.23 -1.33 -4.08
C PRO A 184 -14.93 -0.52 -4.29
N PHE A 185 -14.28 -0.69 -5.44
CA PHE A 185 -13.01 -0.04 -5.78
C PHE A 185 -13.10 1.48 -5.74
N GLU A 186 -14.24 2.08 -6.11
CA GLU A 186 -14.41 3.54 -6.07
C GLU A 186 -14.39 4.08 -4.64
N GLU A 187 -15.00 3.37 -3.69
CA GLU A 187 -14.94 3.76 -2.27
C GLU A 187 -13.52 3.62 -1.72
N LEU A 188 -12.82 2.53 -2.06
CA LEU A 188 -11.41 2.36 -1.70
C LEU A 188 -10.55 3.46 -2.31
N ARG A 189 -10.82 3.89 -3.55
CA ARG A 189 -10.09 4.98 -4.20
C ARG A 189 -10.24 6.29 -3.43
N VAL A 190 -11.46 6.63 -3.03
CA VAL A 190 -11.73 7.82 -2.19
C VAL A 190 -10.95 7.76 -0.87
N ILE A 191 -10.96 6.60 -0.19
CA ILE A 191 -10.18 6.42 1.04
C ILE A 191 -8.68 6.58 0.77
N SER A 192 -8.16 6.00 -0.31
CA SER A 192 -6.76 6.11 -0.72
C SER A 192 -6.35 7.55 -1.02
N GLU A 193 -7.23 8.33 -1.65
CA GLU A 193 -7.00 9.75 -1.90
C GLU A 193 -6.93 10.56 -0.60
N GLN A 194 -7.78 10.25 0.37
CA GLN A 194 -7.72 10.87 1.70
C GLN A 194 -6.44 10.52 2.46
N VAL A 195 -5.91 9.29 2.30
CA VAL A 195 -4.58 8.92 2.83
C VAL A 195 -3.48 9.76 2.20
N ASP A 196 -3.50 9.92 0.87
CA ASP A 196 -2.54 10.75 0.15
C ASP A 196 -2.60 12.23 0.57
N GLU A 197 -3.80 12.77 0.79
CA GLU A 197 -3.99 14.14 1.26
C GLU A 197 -3.40 14.35 2.66
N ARG A 198 -3.65 13.42 3.59
CA ARG A 198 -3.06 13.45 4.93
C ARG A 198 -1.54 13.31 4.88
N THR A 199 -1.03 12.45 4.03
CA THR A 199 0.43 12.28 3.82
C THR A 199 1.06 13.57 3.29
N LYS A 200 0.41 14.26 2.34
CA LYS A 200 0.87 15.55 1.82
C LYS A 200 0.80 16.65 2.89
N ALA A 201 -0.29 16.69 3.67
CA ALA A 201 -0.41 17.64 4.76
C ALA A 201 0.70 17.44 5.81
N LEU A 202 0.98 16.17 6.16
CA LEU A 202 2.07 15.80 7.05
C LEU A 202 3.44 16.23 6.48
N ASP A 203 3.69 15.98 5.19
CA ASP A 203 4.91 16.41 4.50
C ASP A 203 5.11 17.93 4.60
N HIS A 204 4.06 18.72 4.36
CA HIS A 204 4.13 20.17 4.46
C HIS A 204 4.43 20.65 5.89
N LEU A 205 3.78 20.05 6.89
CA LEU A 205 3.97 20.42 8.30
C LEU A 205 5.35 20.05 8.83
N LEU A 206 5.84 18.86 8.44
CA LEU A 206 7.13 18.36 8.91
C LEU A 206 8.32 19.09 8.25
N ARG A 207 8.17 19.55 7.00
CA ARG A 207 9.22 20.26 6.27
C ARG A 207 9.19 21.78 6.43
N ASP A 208 8.26 22.28 7.23
CA ASP A 208 8.07 23.72 7.47
C ASP A 208 7.99 24.54 6.16
N VAL A 209 7.27 24.00 5.18
CA VAL A 209 7.12 24.63 3.86
C VAL A 209 6.20 25.83 4.00
N LYS A 210 6.75 27.04 3.74
CA LYS A 210 5.95 28.27 3.69
C LYS A 210 5.03 28.25 2.48
N MET A 211 3.75 28.02 2.71
CA MET A 211 2.71 28.07 1.67
C MET A 211 1.66 29.13 2.01
N ASP A 212 1.03 29.67 0.99
CA ASP A 212 -0.17 30.51 1.21
C ASP A 212 -1.34 29.60 1.59
N CYS A 213 -1.55 29.47 2.90
CA CYS A 213 -2.61 28.63 3.45
C CYS A 213 -4.02 29.09 3.06
N HIS A 214 -4.21 30.35 2.66
CA HIS A 214 -5.53 30.88 2.32
C HIS A 214 -6.08 30.34 1.01
N VAL A 215 -5.20 29.90 0.10
CA VAL A 215 -5.58 29.33 -1.21
C VAL A 215 -5.28 27.85 -1.32
N CYS A 216 -4.75 27.24 -0.27
CA CYS A 216 -4.33 25.83 -0.28
C CYS A 216 -5.53 24.90 -0.09
N LYS A 217 -5.74 23.99 -1.03
CA LYS A 217 -6.83 22.97 -0.96
C LYS A 217 -6.69 22.00 0.21
N LEU A 218 -5.47 21.85 0.77
CA LEU A 218 -5.19 20.97 1.91
C LEU A 218 -5.44 21.63 3.26
N GLN A 219 -5.80 22.92 3.31
CA GLN A 219 -5.97 23.66 4.57
C GLN A 219 -6.87 22.95 5.61
N PRO A 220 -8.04 22.38 5.26
CA PRO A 220 -8.87 21.65 6.23
C PRO A 220 -8.16 20.44 6.81
N VAL A 221 -7.51 19.64 5.94
CA VAL A 221 -6.78 18.43 6.33
C VAL A 221 -5.54 18.76 7.15
N CYS A 222 -4.84 19.87 6.84
CA CYS A 222 -3.66 20.30 7.60
C CYS A 222 -3.98 20.61 9.05
N LYS A 223 -5.14 21.19 9.36
CA LYS A 223 -5.54 21.47 10.74
C LYS A 223 -5.70 20.18 11.56
N ASP A 224 -6.41 19.20 11.01
CA ASP A 224 -6.60 17.89 11.66
C ASP A 224 -5.27 17.17 11.91
N VAL A 225 -4.37 17.22 10.92
CA VAL A 225 -3.04 16.62 11.02
C VAL A 225 -2.16 17.37 12.03
N GLU A 226 -2.22 18.70 12.06
CA GLU A 226 -1.46 19.52 13.01
C GLU A 226 -1.90 19.27 14.47
N GLU A 227 -3.20 19.14 14.72
CA GLU A 227 -3.73 18.80 16.03
C GLU A 227 -3.25 17.42 16.50
N ALA A 228 -3.29 16.42 15.61
CA ALA A 228 -2.82 15.09 15.93
C ALA A 228 -1.29 15.06 16.22
N ILE A 229 -0.49 15.78 15.44
CA ILE A 229 0.98 15.88 15.66
C ILE A 229 1.27 16.58 16.99
N LYS A 230 0.58 17.66 17.31
CA LYS A 230 0.78 18.37 18.61
C LYS A 230 0.51 17.47 19.78
N THR A 231 -0.49 16.59 19.69
CA THR A 231 -0.82 15.63 20.74
C THR A 231 0.28 14.58 20.91
N ASP A 232 0.86 14.14 19.82
CA ASP A 232 1.94 13.12 19.81
C ASP A 232 3.30 13.67 20.30
N PHE A 233 3.61 14.94 20.03
CA PHE A 233 4.87 15.58 20.46
C PHE A 233 4.78 16.33 21.80
N ALA A 234 3.60 16.41 22.43
CA ALA A 234 3.42 17.04 23.74
C ALA A 234 3.52 16.07 24.91
N LYS A 235 3.82 14.79 24.63
CA LYS A 235 4.11 13.74 25.62
C LYS A 235 5.61 13.53 25.73
#